data_2fe239cc7d6f78cdc535b2aa1f9f656e
#
_entry.id   2fe239cc7d6f78cdc535b2aa1f9f656e
#
_cell.length_a   1.000
_cell.length_b   1.000
_cell.length_c   1.000
_cell.angle_alpha   90.00
_cell.angle_beta   90.00
_cell.angle_gamma   90.00
#
_symmetry.space_group_name_H-M   'P 1'
#
loop_
_entity.id
_entity.type
_entity.pdbx_description
1 polymer ?
#
loop_
_entity_poly.entity_id
_entity_poly.type
_entity_poly.pdbx_seq_one_letter_code
_entity_poly.pdbx_strand_id
1 'polypeptide(L)'
;MKKTAILPVFCLILLSFCTGKTDKPITDGQPAPDSATVEVTEIIDTVPKEIIIEKELLYDQHTLEDTYPYKDTTREFQWEKIKERLTWLESIQKEPATWSILQNYRNKNGEAPLVKNYHRDSYRRIADSLGVERFQGIPLYLTTDTTVPELYGRDGALVKHLEDYTNFTRVASVHTGKEWMIPKKYIQTIPDTIVFKKAVFVDTRNQNIATLEQEGDKWLVRSMNPATTGLHRPPYAQETPPGVYIIQEKKPRMIYLVDGTTETGGFAPYASRFTNGGYIHGVPVNAPR
;
A
#
# COMPACT_ATOMS: atom_id res chain seq x y z
N MET A 1 27.17 2.41 -24.97
CA MET A 1 26.25 3.28 -24.24
C MET A 1 25.06 2.43 -23.78
N LYS A 2 24.99 2.05 -22.51
CA LYS A 2 23.86 1.28 -21.95
C LYS A 2 22.74 2.27 -21.65
N LYS A 3 21.61 2.18 -22.36
CA LYS A 3 20.40 2.94 -22.03
C LYS A 3 19.81 2.33 -20.79
N THR A 4 19.93 3.01 -19.67
CA THR A 4 19.22 2.65 -18.42
C THR A 4 17.74 2.97 -18.65
N ALA A 5 16.93 1.95 -18.84
CA ALA A 5 15.49 2.10 -18.92
C ALA A 5 14.98 2.44 -17.51
N ILE A 6 14.54 3.68 -17.30
CA ILE A 6 13.86 4.10 -16.08
C ILE A 6 12.49 3.43 -16.10
N LEU A 7 12.31 2.43 -15.26
CA LEU A 7 11.03 1.73 -15.09
C LEU A 7 10.08 2.67 -14.35
N PRO A 8 8.89 2.99 -14.87
CA PRO A 8 7.94 3.83 -14.13
C PRO A 8 7.49 3.12 -12.85
N VAL A 9 7.69 3.77 -11.72
CA VAL A 9 7.25 3.28 -10.41
C VAL A 9 5.76 3.57 -10.23
N PHE A 10 4.98 2.53 -9.92
CA PHE A 10 3.56 2.64 -9.62
C PHE A 10 3.34 2.61 -8.11
N CYS A 11 2.62 3.59 -7.60
CA CYS A 11 2.08 3.56 -6.24
C CYS A 11 0.73 2.84 -6.25
N LEU A 12 0.60 1.78 -5.43
CA LEU A 12 -0.66 1.07 -5.22
C LEU A 12 -1.28 1.55 -3.91
N ILE A 13 -2.45 2.15 -3.98
CA ILE A 13 -3.21 2.57 -2.81
C ILE A 13 -4.41 1.65 -2.65
N LEU A 14 -4.39 0.81 -1.60
CA LEU A 14 -5.49 -0.08 -1.26
C LEU A 14 -6.39 0.60 -0.22
N LEU A 15 -7.64 0.82 -0.59
CA LEU A 15 -8.64 1.41 0.28
C LEU A 15 -9.34 0.33 1.09
N SER A 16 -9.12 0.30 2.40
CA SER A 16 -9.91 -0.48 3.34
C SER A 16 -10.51 0.46 4.38
N PHE A 17 -11.82 0.37 4.60
CA PHE A 17 -12.54 1.29 5.45
C PHE A 17 -12.95 0.60 6.74
N CYS A 18 -12.33 1.01 7.87
CA CYS A 18 -12.87 0.79 9.20
C CYS A 18 -13.51 2.10 9.68
N THR A 19 -14.80 2.07 9.96
CA THR A 19 -15.50 3.17 10.63
C THR A 19 -15.25 3.08 12.13
N GLY A 20 -14.27 3.86 12.62
CA GLY A 20 -14.11 4.10 14.06
C GLY A 20 -14.86 5.36 14.46
N LYS A 21 -15.82 5.26 15.38
CA LYS A 21 -16.43 6.41 16.06
C LYS A 21 -15.39 7.03 16.99
N THR A 22 -15.18 8.34 16.90
CA THR A 22 -14.41 9.10 17.88
C THR A 22 -15.34 9.93 18.72
N ASP A 23 -15.37 9.63 20.01
CA ASP A 23 -15.92 10.50 21.03
C ASP A 23 -14.86 11.53 21.47
N LYS A 24 -15.32 12.78 21.65
CA LYS A 24 -14.52 13.91 22.15
C LYS A 24 -14.37 13.82 23.68
N PRO A 25 -13.37 14.48 24.26
CA PRO A 25 -13.68 15.40 25.35
C PRO A 25 -12.98 16.77 25.29
N ILE A 26 -13.65 17.69 25.93
CA ILE A 26 -13.42 19.08 26.24
C ILE A 26 -12.48 19.22 27.46
N THR A 27 -11.62 20.24 27.51
CA THR A 27 -11.62 21.32 28.51
C THR A 27 -10.29 22.08 28.55
N ASP A 28 -10.45 23.37 28.45
CA ASP A 28 -9.99 24.56 29.18
C ASP A 28 -8.64 24.58 29.92
N GLY A 29 -7.95 25.76 29.74
CA GLY A 29 -6.96 26.29 30.67
C GLY A 29 -5.92 27.19 30.02
N GLN A 30 -6.25 28.50 29.89
CA GLN A 30 -5.28 29.59 29.62
C GLN A 30 -4.57 30.04 30.92
N PRO A 31 -3.35 30.58 30.89
CA PRO A 31 -3.19 32.03 30.80
C PRO A 31 -2.01 32.53 29.92
N ALA A 32 -2.17 33.75 29.47
CA ALA A 32 -1.24 34.61 28.75
C ALA A 32 -0.34 35.41 29.72
N PRO A 33 0.48 36.42 29.25
CA PRO A 33 1.34 36.49 28.06
C PRO A 33 2.77 36.97 28.42
N ASP A 34 3.70 36.80 27.51
CA ASP A 34 4.82 37.78 27.48
C ASP A 34 5.33 38.01 26.05
N SER A 35 5.74 39.25 25.86
CA SER A 35 5.99 39.92 24.60
C SER A 35 7.32 39.46 23.97
N ALA A 36 7.29 39.00 22.73
CA ALA A 36 8.49 38.90 21.89
C ALA A 36 8.14 39.14 20.42
N THR A 37 8.90 39.98 19.84
CA THR A 37 9.07 40.47 18.48
C THR A 37 8.52 39.56 17.40
N VAL A 38 7.54 40.05 16.63
CA VAL A 38 6.97 39.41 15.47
C VAL A 38 7.94 39.54 14.30
N GLU A 39 8.68 38.46 14.00
CA GLU A 39 9.16 38.24 12.64
C GLU A 39 7.95 37.90 11.79
N VAL A 40 7.66 38.75 10.81
CA VAL A 40 6.66 38.46 9.77
C VAL A 40 7.21 37.36 8.90
N THR A 41 6.96 36.12 9.30
CA THR A 41 7.09 34.99 8.41
C THR A 41 5.95 35.13 7.41
N GLU A 42 6.28 35.28 6.14
CA GLU A 42 5.30 35.19 5.04
C GLU A 42 4.51 33.91 5.25
N ILE A 43 3.25 34.05 5.60
CA ILE A 43 2.28 32.96 5.57
C ILE A 43 2.12 32.64 4.09
N ILE A 44 2.88 31.65 3.61
CA ILE A 44 2.59 31.03 2.33
C ILE A 44 1.23 30.38 2.54
N ASP A 45 0.20 31.05 2.05
CA ASP A 45 -1.18 30.56 2.01
C ASP A 45 -1.21 29.31 1.12
N THR A 46 -0.88 28.18 1.71
CA THR A 46 -0.96 26.89 1.06
C THR A 46 -2.41 26.40 1.14
N VAL A 47 -3.31 27.07 0.40
CA VAL A 47 -4.58 26.44 0.03
C VAL A 47 -4.20 25.12 -0.66
N PRO A 48 -4.61 23.95 -0.13
CA PRO A 48 -4.29 22.69 -0.76
C PRO A 48 -4.78 22.76 -2.21
N LYS A 49 -3.87 22.56 -3.16
CA LYS A 49 -4.24 22.55 -4.59
C LYS A 49 -5.32 21.52 -4.77
N GLU A 50 -6.46 21.94 -5.30
CA GLU A 50 -7.56 21.03 -5.59
C GLU A 50 -7.12 19.98 -6.62
N ILE A 51 -7.28 18.71 -6.28
CA ILE A 51 -7.00 17.59 -7.18
C ILE A 51 -8.10 17.54 -8.25
N ILE A 52 -7.70 17.67 -9.50
CA ILE A 52 -8.58 17.53 -10.66
C ILE A 52 -8.47 16.11 -11.17
N ILE A 53 -9.60 15.39 -11.21
CA ILE A 53 -9.69 14.04 -11.77
C ILE A 53 -10.56 14.13 -13.04
N GLU A 54 -10.01 13.68 -14.17
CA GLU A 54 -10.72 13.60 -15.44
C GLU A 54 -10.71 12.17 -15.97
N LYS A 55 -11.78 11.76 -16.64
CA LYS A 55 -11.86 10.44 -17.29
C LYS A 55 -11.32 10.53 -18.72
N GLU A 56 -10.20 9.88 -18.93
CA GLU A 56 -9.58 9.69 -20.24
C GLU A 56 -9.12 8.23 -20.34
N LEU A 57 -10.09 7.37 -20.64
CA LEU A 57 -9.89 5.94 -20.63
C LEU A 57 -9.00 5.50 -21.79
N LEU A 58 -7.88 4.85 -21.47
CA LEU A 58 -7.01 4.16 -22.44
C LEU A 58 -7.43 2.69 -22.60
N TYR A 59 -8.10 2.16 -21.59
CA TYR A 59 -8.55 0.77 -21.53
C TYR A 59 -10.02 0.77 -21.14
N ASP A 60 -10.90 0.73 -22.14
CA ASP A 60 -12.35 0.85 -22.03
C ASP A 60 -13.09 -0.49 -22.02
N GLN A 61 -12.39 -1.57 -22.29
CA GLN A 61 -12.97 -2.90 -22.24
C GLN A 61 -13.41 -3.25 -20.81
N HIS A 62 -14.68 -3.63 -20.64
CA HIS A 62 -15.30 -3.95 -19.35
C HIS A 62 -15.32 -2.77 -18.36
N THR A 63 -15.32 -1.54 -18.86
CA THR A 63 -15.44 -0.34 -18.04
C THR A 63 -16.75 -0.33 -17.27
N LEU A 64 -16.68 0.02 -16.00
CA LEU A 64 -17.84 0.25 -15.15
C LEU A 64 -18.22 1.74 -15.17
N GLU A 65 -19.51 2.01 -14.95
CA GLU A 65 -19.98 3.37 -14.60
C GLU A 65 -19.55 3.72 -13.15
N ASP A 66 -19.71 4.99 -12.76
CA ASP A 66 -19.39 5.44 -11.40
C ASP A 66 -20.15 4.68 -10.32
N THR A 67 -21.40 4.38 -10.64
CA THR A 67 -22.25 3.47 -9.86
C THR A 67 -22.72 2.34 -10.78
N TYR A 68 -22.72 1.12 -10.30
CA TYR A 68 -23.05 -0.03 -11.10
C TYR A 68 -23.79 -1.09 -10.29
N PRO A 69 -24.71 -1.86 -10.92
CA PRO A 69 -25.43 -2.92 -10.23
C PRO A 69 -24.51 -4.10 -9.90
N TYR A 70 -24.70 -4.67 -8.71
CA TYR A 70 -24.02 -5.88 -8.29
C TYR A 70 -24.95 -6.75 -7.48
N LYS A 71 -25.48 -7.84 -8.09
CA LYS A 71 -26.54 -8.67 -7.50
C LYS A 71 -27.73 -7.79 -7.10
N ASP A 72 -28.12 -7.85 -5.83
CA ASP A 72 -29.26 -7.10 -5.27
C ASP A 72 -28.84 -5.72 -4.70
N THR A 73 -27.62 -5.27 -4.96
CA THR A 73 -27.06 -4.03 -4.43
C THR A 73 -26.46 -3.16 -5.52
N THR A 74 -26.23 -1.90 -5.20
CA THR A 74 -25.46 -0.96 -6.02
C THR A 74 -24.08 -0.78 -5.41
N ARG A 75 -23.05 -0.77 -6.24
CA ARG A 75 -21.67 -0.46 -5.90
C ARG A 75 -21.22 0.78 -6.63
N GLU A 76 -20.16 1.41 -6.14
CA GLU A 76 -19.66 2.67 -6.68
C GLU A 76 -18.15 2.80 -6.59
N PHE A 77 -17.57 3.69 -7.38
CA PHE A 77 -16.21 4.17 -7.18
C PHE A 77 -16.21 5.27 -6.11
N GLN A 78 -15.36 5.14 -5.12
CA GLN A 78 -15.24 6.09 -4.00
C GLN A 78 -14.37 7.30 -4.40
N TRP A 79 -14.84 8.12 -5.35
CA TRP A 79 -14.03 9.20 -5.94
C TRP A 79 -13.52 10.20 -4.91
N GLU A 80 -14.31 10.58 -3.92
CA GLU A 80 -13.87 11.49 -2.86
C GLU A 80 -12.68 10.93 -2.08
N LYS A 81 -12.69 9.63 -1.81
CA LYS A 81 -11.58 8.96 -1.12
C LYS A 81 -10.36 8.82 -2.04
N ILE A 82 -10.58 8.56 -3.32
CA ILE A 82 -9.50 8.55 -4.31
C ILE A 82 -8.86 9.94 -4.37
N LYS A 83 -9.66 11.00 -4.43
CA LYS A 83 -9.20 12.41 -4.42
C LYS A 83 -8.40 12.73 -3.15
N GLU A 84 -8.90 12.34 -1.97
CA GLU A 84 -8.20 12.47 -0.69
C GLU A 84 -6.83 11.80 -0.72
N ARG A 85 -6.75 10.57 -1.25
CA ARG A 85 -5.48 9.83 -1.34
C ARG A 85 -4.52 10.39 -2.39
N LEU A 86 -5.01 10.96 -3.47
CA LEU A 86 -4.18 11.67 -4.43
C LEU A 86 -3.65 12.99 -3.86
N THR A 87 -4.47 13.74 -3.11
CA THR A 87 -4.04 14.93 -2.36
C THR A 87 -2.90 14.58 -1.40
N TRP A 88 -3.07 13.50 -0.63
CA TRP A 88 -2.02 12.98 0.24
C TRP A 88 -0.77 12.60 -0.58
N LEU A 89 -0.92 11.87 -1.69
CA LEU A 89 0.21 11.44 -2.53
C LEU A 89 0.99 12.64 -3.10
N GLU A 90 0.30 13.70 -3.54
CA GLU A 90 0.96 14.92 -3.99
C GLU A 90 1.64 15.68 -2.83
N SER A 91 1.04 15.70 -1.65
CA SER A 91 1.63 16.37 -0.49
C SER A 91 2.94 15.73 -0.07
N ILE A 92 2.97 14.40 0.02
CA ILE A 92 4.19 13.69 0.45
C ILE A 92 5.35 13.84 -0.54
N GLN A 93 5.06 14.11 -1.81
CA GLN A 93 6.09 14.34 -2.83
C GLN A 93 6.68 15.76 -2.80
N LYS A 94 6.02 16.70 -2.11
CA LYS A 94 6.50 18.07 -1.90
C LYS A 94 7.30 18.22 -0.60
N GLU A 95 7.10 17.31 0.35
CA GLU A 95 7.84 17.32 1.61
C GLU A 95 9.27 16.78 1.38
N PRO A 96 10.30 17.43 1.96
CA PRO A 96 11.65 16.89 1.97
C PRO A 96 11.71 15.70 2.93
N ALA A 97 11.31 14.54 2.45
CA ALA A 97 11.27 13.31 3.23
C ALA A 97 11.88 12.16 2.44
N THR A 98 12.60 11.31 3.14
CA THR A 98 13.09 10.05 2.57
C THR A 98 11.99 8.99 2.69
N TRP A 99 11.72 8.32 1.59
CA TRP A 99 10.74 7.24 1.50
C TRP A 99 11.44 5.90 1.35
N SER A 100 10.87 4.88 1.95
CA SER A 100 11.39 3.52 1.87
C SER A 100 10.27 2.52 1.70
N ILE A 101 10.62 1.34 1.20
CA ILE A 101 9.72 0.18 1.14
C ILE A 101 10.26 -0.95 2.00
N LEU A 102 9.36 -1.68 2.60
CA LEU A 102 9.67 -2.90 3.32
C LEU A 102 9.91 -4.04 2.32
N GLN A 103 10.96 -4.82 2.51
CA GLN A 103 11.32 -5.90 1.60
C GLN A 103 11.69 -7.20 2.29
N ASN A 104 10.93 -8.25 2.02
CA ASN A 104 11.30 -9.62 2.37
C ASN A 104 10.68 -10.68 1.46
N TYR A 105 10.41 -10.36 0.21
CA TYR A 105 9.87 -11.32 -0.74
C TYR A 105 10.70 -12.62 -0.78
N ARG A 106 10.02 -13.76 -0.61
CA ARG A 106 10.63 -15.11 -0.51
C ARG A 106 11.70 -15.22 0.58
N ASN A 107 11.54 -14.47 1.67
CA ASN A 107 12.50 -14.40 2.78
C ASN A 107 13.92 -14.03 2.34
N LYS A 108 14.08 -13.20 1.30
CA LYS A 108 15.41 -12.83 0.77
C LYS A 108 16.35 -12.21 1.82
N ASN A 109 15.76 -11.58 2.87
CA ASN A 109 16.49 -10.99 3.99
C ASN A 109 16.50 -11.88 5.24
N GLY A 110 16.16 -13.15 5.07
CA GLY A 110 16.02 -14.14 6.14
C GLY A 110 14.60 -14.18 6.71
N GLU A 111 14.27 -15.30 7.35
CA GLU A 111 12.99 -15.46 8.02
C GLU A 111 12.93 -14.53 9.24
N ALA A 112 11.81 -13.82 9.42
CA ALA A 112 11.64 -12.92 10.54
C ALA A 112 11.64 -13.67 11.88
N PRO A 113 12.15 -13.10 12.99
CA PRO A 113 12.02 -13.69 14.32
C PRO A 113 10.55 -13.76 14.74
N LEU A 114 10.26 -14.58 15.77
CA LEU A 114 8.92 -14.67 16.34
C LEU A 114 8.51 -13.36 17.01
N VAL A 115 7.28 -12.89 16.77
CA VAL A 115 6.70 -11.76 17.48
C VAL A 115 6.20 -12.18 18.87
N LYS A 116 5.98 -11.22 19.78
CA LYS A 116 5.52 -11.49 21.15
C LYS A 116 4.25 -12.33 21.19
N ASN A 117 3.25 -11.96 20.43
CA ASN A 117 1.92 -12.56 20.43
C ASN A 117 1.63 -13.25 19.10
N TYR A 118 2.43 -14.26 18.76
CA TYR A 118 2.17 -15.06 17.58
C TYR A 118 1.14 -16.17 17.85
N HIS A 119 0.43 -16.56 16.80
CA HIS A 119 -0.38 -17.76 16.80
C HIS A 119 0.02 -18.68 15.65
N ARG A 120 -0.39 -19.94 15.74
CA ARG A 120 -0.25 -20.92 14.67
C ARG A 120 -1.63 -21.27 14.14
N ASP A 121 -1.79 -21.21 12.84
CA ASP A 121 -3.02 -21.68 12.20
C ASP A 121 -3.06 -23.22 12.13
N SER A 122 -4.16 -23.78 11.62
CA SER A 122 -4.34 -25.23 11.45
C SER A 122 -3.31 -25.87 10.53
N TYR A 123 -2.63 -25.09 9.71
CA TYR A 123 -1.55 -25.50 8.79
C TYR A 123 -0.16 -25.25 9.37
N ARG A 124 -0.09 -24.92 10.67
CA ARG A 124 1.15 -24.60 11.42
C ARG A 124 1.87 -23.35 10.92
N ARG A 125 1.26 -22.49 10.11
CA ARG A 125 1.84 -21.22 9.73
C ARG A 125 1.79 -20.27 10.93
N ILE A 126 2.83 -19.47 11.05
CA ILE A 126 2.95 -18.49 12.14
C ILE A 126 2.48 -17.15 11.62
N ALA A 127 1.57 -16.51 12.36
CA ALA A 127 1.11 -15.16 12.12
C ALA A 127 1.12 -14.33 13.40
N ASP A 128 1.14 -13.02 13.26
CA ASP A 128 0.98 -12.07 14.37
C ASP A 128 -0.50 -11.94 14.77
N SER A 129 -0.78 -11.10 15.78
CA SER A 129 -2.14 -10.84 16.28
C SER A 129 -3.08 -10.19 15.25
N LEU A 130 -2.55 -9.64 14.16
CA LEU A 130 -3.31 -9.06 13.05
C LEU A 130 -3.44 -10.02 11.86
N GLY A 131 -2.96 -11.26 11.98
CA GLY A 131 -3.00 -12.25 10.91
C GLY A 131 -1.94 -12.06 9.83
N VAL A 132 -0.93 -11.21 10.04
CA VAL A 132 0.18 -11.09 9.09
C VAL A 132 1.15 -12.25 9.29
N GLU A 133 1.38 -13.01 8.22
CA GLU A 133 2.23 -14.18 8.29
C GLU A 133 3.71 -13.84 8.47
N ARG A 134 4.41 -14.69 9.23
CA ARG A 134 5.86 -14.65 9.41
C ARG A 134 6.61 -14.83 8.09
N PHE A 135 6.12 -15.74 7.24
CA PHE A 135 6.71 -16.02 5.94
C PHE A 135 6.65 -14.76 5.06
N GLN A 136 7.82 -14.30 4.63
CA GLN A 136 8.01 -13.02 3.94
C GLN A 136 7.62 -11.79 4.80
N GLY A 137 7.40 -11.98 6.10
CA GLY A 137 7.15 -10.90 7.04
C GLY A 137 8.40 -10.08 7.35
N ILE A 138 8.21 -8.85 7.71
CA ILE A 138 9.24 -7.90 8.17
C ILE A 138 9.04 -7.67 9.67
N PRO A 139 10.01 -7.94 10.54
CA PRO A 139 9.82 -7.75 11.98
C PRO A 139 9.71 -6.26 12.32
N LEU A 140 8.62 -5.87 12.98
CA LEU A 140 8.35 -4.53 13.47
C LEU A 140 8.56 -4.48 14.98
N TYR A 141 9.56 -3.74 15.43
CA TYR A 141 9.88 -3.56 16.84
C TYR A 141 9.33 -2.22 17.34
N LEU A 142 8.98 -2.17 18.63
CA LEU A 142 8.65 -0.91 19.27
C LEU A 142 9.87 0.02 19.29
N THR A 143 9.66 1.32 19.24
CA THR A 143 10.75 2.31 19.33
C THR A 143 11.45 2.29 20.69
N THR A 144 10.80 1.74 21.70
CA THR A 144 11.30 1.62 23.08
C THR A 144 11.89 0.26 23.42
N ASP A 145 11.64 -0.77 22.58
CA ASP A 145 12.10 -2.14 22.84
C ASP A 145 12.36 -2.89 21.51
N THR A 146 13.62 -3.15 21.22
CA THR A 146 14.07 -3.88 20.02
C THR A 146 14.51 -5.31 20.31
N THR A 147 14.11 -5.91 21.43
CA THR A 147 14.49 -7.27 21.80
C THR A 147 13.62 -8.33 21.12
N VAL A 148 12.30 -8.11 21.09
CA VAL A 148 11.33 -9.00 20.45
C VAL A 148 10.38 -8.17 19.59
N PRO A 149 10.17 -8.52 18.32
CA PRO A 149 9.26 -7.75 17.46
C PRO A 149 7.81 -7.90 17.95
N GLU A 150 7.04 -6.83 17.76
CA GLU A 150 5.62 -6.76 18.16
C GLU A 150 4.71 -7.34 17.10
N LEU A 151 4.95 -6.98 15.83
CA LEU A 151 4.13 -7.34 14.67
C LEU A 151 5.01 -7.68 13.46
N TYR A 152 4.36 -8.13 12.40
CA TYR A 152 4.97 -8.26 11.08
C TYR A 152 4.46 -7.18 10.13
N GLY A 153 5.40 -6.49 9.45
CA GLY A 153 5.12 -5.67 8.29
C GLY A 153 5.02 -6.51 7.00
N ARG A 154 4.39 -5.96 5.98
CA ARG A 154 4.23 -6.62 4.68
C ARG A 154 5.26 -6.12 3.68
N ASP A 155 5.80 -7.04 2.88
CA ASP A 155 6.67 -6.70 1.74
C ASP A 155 5.97 -5.70 0.80
N GLY A 156 6.70 -4.71 0.30
CA GLY A 156 6.18 -3.68 -0.59
C GLY A 156 5.49 -2.50 0.10
N ALA A 157 5.23 -2.57 1.41
CA ALA A 157 4.59 -1.47 2.13
C ALA A 157 5.48 -0.22 2.12
N LEU A 158 4.86 0.93 1.79
CA LEU A 158 5.50 2.23 1.82
C LEU A 158 5.60 2.74 3.26
N VAL A 159 6.77 3.24 3.63
CA VAL A 159 7.05 3.83 4.94
C VAL A 159 7.83 5.14 4.78
N LYS A 160 7.59 6.10 5.70
CA LYS A 160 8.43 7.29 5.82
C LYS A 160 9.67 6.93 6.62
N HIS A 161 10.84 7.16 6.05
CA HIS A 161 12.12 6.99 6.72
C HIS A 161 12.32 8.16 7.68
N LEU A 162 12.56 7.89 8.95
CA LEU A 162 12.71 8.92 9.96
C LEU A 162 14.18 9.08 10.39
N GLU A 163 14.81 7.98 10.80
CA GLU A 163 16.15 8.03 11.36
C GLU A 163 16.87 6.68 11.26
N ASP A 164 18.18 6.73 11.03
CA ASP A 164 19.05 5.55 11.00
C ASP A 164 19.82 5.35 12.30
N TYR A 165 19.78 4.14 12.82
CA TYR A 165 20.61 3.63 13.91
C TYR A 165 21.62 2.62 13.38
N THR A 166 22.48 2.06 14.22
CA THR A 166 23.50 1.09 13.78
C THR A 166 22.92 -0.09 13.01
N ASN A 167 21.91 -0.77 13.58
CA ASN A 167 21.31 -1.99 13.00
C ASN A 167 19.87 -1.81 12.58
N PHE A 168 19.24 -0.70 12.90
CA PHE A 168 17.83 -0.43 12.67
C PHE A 168 17.63 0.88 11.94
N THR A 169 16.48 1.01 11.32
CA THR A 169 15.93 2.27 10.83
C THR A 169 14.60 2.51 11.54
N ARG A 170 14.39 3.71 12.07
CA ARG A 170 13.10 4.17 12.57
C ARG A 170 12.28 4.66 11.38
N VAL A 171 11.07 4.15 11.25
CA VAL A 171 10.16 4.50 10.16
C VAL A 171 8.77 4.79 10.70
N ALA A 172 7.98 5.58 9.97
CA ALA A 172 6.55 5.73 10.21
C ALA A 172 5.76 4.95 9.13
N SER A 173 4.81 4.13 9.59
CA SER A 173 3.89 3.43 8.69
C SER A 173 2.95 4.44 8.04
N VAL A 174 2.90 4.46 6.72
CA VAL A 174 1.97 5.31 5.96
C VAL A 174 0.51 4.96 6.24
N HIS A 175 0.23 3.68 6.45
CA HIS A 175 -1.15 3.21 6.66
C HIS A 175 -1.69 3.58 8.05
N THR A 176 -0.85 3.49 9.09
CA THR A 176 -1.31 3.67 10.49
C THR A 176 -0.72 4.90 11.19
N GLY A 177 0.28 5.55 10.61
CA GLY A 177 1.04 6.61 11.25
C GLY A 177 1.96 6.14 12.39
N LYS A 178 1.88 4.85 12.80
CA LYS A 178 2.68 4.33 13.91
C LYS A 178 4.14 4.19 13.53
N GLU A 179 5.02 4.53 14.47
CA GLU A 179 6.46 4.40 14.31
C GLU A 179 6.96 3.02 14.73
N TRP A 180 7.99 2.55 14.01
CA TRP A 180 8.60 1.25 14.22
C TRP A 180 10.11 1.31 14.05
N MET A 181 10.82 0.46 14.80
CA MET A 181 12.21 0.12 14.54
C MET A 181 12.25 -1.13 13.67
N ILE A 182 12.95 -1.04 12.54
CA ILE A 182 13.04 -2.15 11.56
C ILE A 182 14.51 -2.42 11.26
N PRO A 183 14.99 -3.68 11.28
CA PRO A 183 16.37 -3.98 10.92
C PRO A 183 16.66 -3.52 9.48
N LYS A 184 17.76 -2.81 9.27
CA LYS A 184 18.14 -2.17 7.99
C LYS A 184 18.06 -3.09 6.78
N LYS A 185 18.38 -4.38 6.94
CA LYS A 185 18.31 -5.37 5.85
C LYS A 185 16.93 -5.53 5.21
N TYR A 186 15.86 -5.12 5.92
CA TYR A 186 14.48 -5.17 5.41
C TYR A 186 14.00 -3.85 4.80
N ILE A 187 14.85 -2.82 4.77
CA ILE A 187 14.52 -1.49 4.24
C ILE A 187 15.17 -1.31 2.88
N GLN A 188 14.40 -0.83 1.93
CA GLN A 188 14.92 -0.32 0.67
C GLN A 188 14.49 1.14 0.52
N THR A 189 15.45 2.05 0.56
CA THR A 189 15.21 3.47 0.31
C THR A 189 14.80 3.71 -1.14
N ILE A 190 13.79 4.56 -1.34
CA ILE A 190 13.36 5.02 -2.65
C ILE A 190 14.21 6.27 -2.97
N PRO A 191 14.86 6.33 -4.15
CA PRO A 191 15.56 7.53 -4.57
C PRO A 191 14.63 8.74 -4.63
N ASP A 192 15.09 9.89 -4.17
CA ASP A 192 14.35 11.17 -4.16
C ASP A 192 14.02 11.70 -5.55
N THR A 193 14.70 11.17 -6.58
CA THR A 193 14.39 11.45 -7.98
C THR A 193 13.12 10.74 -8.49
N ILE A 194 12.56 9.82 -7.71
CA ILE A 194 11.35 9.09 -8.10
C ILE A 194 10.12 9.92 -7.76
N VAL A 195 9.30 10.17 -8.78
CA VAL A 195 7.99 10.81 -8.67
C VAL A 195 6.90 9.80 -9.00
N PHE A 196 5.93 9.67 -8.11
CA PHE A 196 4.78 8.80 -8.30
C PHE A 196 3.71 9.48 -9.17
N LYS A 197 3.75 9.22 -10.46
CA LYS A 197 2.78 9.74 -11.44
C LYS A 197 1.70 8.73 -11.83
N LYS A 198 1.74 7.54 -11.28
CA LYS A 198 0.78 6.47 -11.58
C LYS A 198 0.29 5.85 -10.28
N ALA A 199 -1.01 5.80 -10.12
CA ALA A 199 -1.67 5.24 -8.96
C ALA A 199 -2.71 4.19 -9.38
N VAL A 200 -2.84 3.15 -8.56
CA VAL A 200 -3.88 2.13 -8.70
C VAL A 200 -4.65 2.07 -7.40
N PHE A 201 -5.96 2.24 -7.49
CA PHE A 201 -6.88 2.14 -6.37
C PHE A 201 -7.69 0.86 -6.49
N VAL A 202 -7.64 0.03 -5.46
CA VAL A 202 -8.44 -1.19 -5.36
C VAL A 202 -9.38 -1.05 -4.19
N ASP A 203 -10.67 -1.08 -4.46
CA ASP A 203 -11.70 -1.10 -3.42
C ASP A 203 -12.12 -2.54 -3.14
N THR A 204 -11.73 -3.05 -1.97
CA THR A 204 -12.05 -4.42 -1.56
C THR A 204 -13.51 -4.60 -1.17
N ARG A 205 -14.22 -3.52 -0.84
CA ARG A 205 -15.65 -3.57 -0.51
C ARG A 205 -16.52 -3.51 -1.76
N ASN A 206 -16.25 -2.54 -2.64
CA ASN A 206 -17.00 -2.38 -3.89
C ASN A 206 -16.49 -3.29 -5.01
N GLN A 207 -15.38 -4.02 -4.80
CA GLN A 207 -14.81 -4.97 -5.76
C GLN A 207 -14.55 -4.31 -7.13
N ASN A 208 -13.89 -3.14 -7.09
CA ASN A 208 -13.48 -2.42 -8.29
C ASN A 208 -12.03 -1.96 -8.21
N ILE A 209 -11.50 -1.58 -9.36
CA ILE A 209 -10.15 -1.07 -9.53
C ILE A 209 -10.16 0.11 -10.48
N ALA A 210 -9.48 1.20 -10.11
CA ALA A 210 -9.21 2.34 -10.98
C ALA A 210 -7.71 2.53 -11.12
N THR A 211 -7.26 2.82 -12.34
CA THR A 211 -5.88 3.22 -12.60
C THR A 211 -5.84 4.67 -13.05
N LEU A 212 -4.96 5.45 -12.42
CA LEU A 212 -4.83 6.87 -12.70
C LEU A 212 -3.37 7.21 -13.06
N GLU A 213 -3.23 8.20 -13.91
CA GLU A 213 -1.94 8.76 -14.33
C GLU A 213 -1.96 10.28 -14.25
N GLN A 214 -0.93 10.86 -13.63
CA GLN A 214 -0.78 12.31 -13.55
C GLN A 214 -0.20 12.86 -14.86
N GLU A 215 -0.93 13.75 -15.48
CA GLU A 215 -0.47 14.54 -16.62
C GLU A 215 -0.68 16.04 -16.34
N GLY A 216 0.41 16.79 -16.29
CA GLY A 216 0.38 18.18 -15.89
C GLY A 216 -0.11 18.34 -14.45
N ASP A 217 -1.22 19.03 -14.29
CA ASP A 217 -1.87 19.33 -13.01
C ASP A 217 -3.10 18.46 -12.72
N LYS A 218 -3.39 17.49 -13.58
CA LYS A 218 -4.56 16.61 -13.52
C LYS A 218 -4.17 15.15 -13.30
N TRP A 219 -5.11 14.40 -12.74
CA TRP A 219 -5.08 12.95 -12.69
C TRP A 219 -6.09 12.37 -13.68
N LEU A 220 -5.59 11.67 -14.68
CA LEU A 220 -6.40 11.05 -15.73
C LEU A 220 -6.74 9.63 -15.34
N VAL A 221 -8.03 9.31 -15.30
CA VAL A 221 -8.50 7.93 -15.09
C VAL A 221 -8.29 7.14 -16.37
N ARG A 222 -7.37 6.18 -16.33
CA ARG A 222 -6.98 5.36 -17.49
C ARG A 222 -7.79 4.06 -17.63
N SER A 223 -8.32 3.56 -16.50
CA SER A 223 -9.25 2.43 -16.51
C SER A 223 -10.14 2.42 -15.27
N MET A 224 -11.34 1.85 -15.41
CA MET A 224 -12.35 1.65 -14.38
C MET A 224 -12.96 0.26 -14.54
N ASN A 225 -12.50 -0.72 -13.78
CA ASN A 225 -12.86 -2.12 -14.03
C ASN A 225 -13.40 -2.82 -12.78
N PRO A 226 -14.19 -3.89 -12.95
CA PRO A 226 -14.48 -4.80 -11.85
C PRO A 226 -13.19 -5.47 -11.38
N ALA A 227 -13.10 -5.72 -10.08
CA ALA A 227 -12.00 -6.48 -9.50
C ALA A 227 -12.53 -7.56 -8.57
N THR A 228 -11.93 -8.73 -8.61
CA THR A 228 -12.11 -9.75 -7.57
C THR A 228 -10.91 -9.69 -6.65
N THR A 229 -11.14 -9.32 -5.40
CA THR A 229 -10.07 -9.26 -4.40
C THR A 229 -9.89 -10.61 -3.70
N GLY A 230 -8.74 -10.79 -3.04
CA GLY A 230 -8.40 -12.02 -2.38
C GLY A 230 -9.44 -12.43 -1.33
N LEU A 231 -9.67 -13.73 -1.22
CA LEU A 231 -10.57 -14.33 -0.24
C LEU A 231 -9.77 -14.97 0.89
N HIS A 232 -10.33 -14.98 2.10
CA HIS A 232 -9.76 -15.76 3.20
C HIS A 232 -10.03 -17.25 2.99
N ARG A 233 -9.06 -17.95 2.41
CA ARG A 233 -9.12 -19.39 2.13
C ARG A 233 -7.77 -20.04 2.38
N PRO A 234 -7.33 -20.10 3.64
CA PRO A 234 -6.07 -20.71 3.99
C PRO A 234 -6.06 -22.21 3.60
N PRO A 235 -4.89 -22.77 3.28
CA PRO A 235 -3.58 -22.13 3.22
C PRO A 235 -3.28 -21.43 1.89
N TYR A 236 -4.16 -21.49 0.90
CA TYR A 236 -3.86 -21.18 -0.50
C TYR A 236 -4.20 -19.74 -0.91
N ALA A 237 -5.16 -19.11 -0.23
CA ALA A 237 -5.54 -17.75 -0.52
C ALA A 237 -5.66 -16.90 0.74
N GLN A 238 -5.32 -15.64 0.61
CA GLN A 238 -5.41 -14.61 1.65
C GLN A 238 -6.20 -13.43 1.13
N GLU A 239 -6.82 -12.70 2.04
CA GLU A 239 -7.47 -11.43 1.73
C GLU A 239 -6.46 -10.42 1.18
N THR A 240 -6.93 -9.58 0.27
CA THR A 240 -6.13 -8.45 -0.21
C THR A 240 -5.86 -7.49 0.95
N PRO A 241 -4.59 -7.32 1.37
CA PRO A 241 -4.29 -6.52 2.54
C PRO A 241 -4.49 -5.03 2.27
N PRO A 242 -5.12 -4.29 3.19
CA PRO A 242 -5.21 -2.84 3.10
C PRO A 242 -3.83 -2.20 3.27
N GLY A 243 -3.64 -1.00 2.71
CA GLY A 243 -2.40 -0.26 2.86
C GLY A 243 -1.96 0.46 1.60
N VAL A 244 -0.79 1.07 1.68
CA VAL A 244 -0.11 1.73 0.56
C VAL A 244 1.14 0.92 0.21
N TYR A 245 1.20 0.48 -1.03
CA TYR A 245 2.26 -0.41 -1.51
C TYR A 245 2.89 0.14 -2.79
N ILE A 246 4.13 -0.24 -3.02
CA ILE A 246 4.81 0.02 -4.29
C ILE A 246 4.75 -1.24 -5.15
N ILE A 247 4.38 -1.07 -6.43
CA ILE A 247 4.47 -2.18 -7.39
C ILE A 247 5.95 -2.45 -7.67
N GLN A 248 6.40 -3.63 -7.27
CA GLN A 248 7.82 -4.01 -7.26
C GLN A 248 8.23 -4.86 -8.46
N GLU A 249 7.27 -5.53 -9.09
CA GLU A 249 7.54 -6.43 -10.20
C GLU A 249 6.36 -6.46 -11.18
N LYS A 250 6.65 -6.54 -12.47
CA LYS A 250 5.67 -6.75 -13.54
C LYS A 250 6.06 -7.95 -14.37
N LYS A 251 5.11 -8.84 -14.61
CA LYS A 251 5.27 -10.04 -15.43
C LYS A 251 4.22 -10.08 -16.54
N PRO A 252 4.57 -10.39 -17.78
CA PRO A 252 3.57 -10.65 -18.81
C PRO A 252 2.65 -11.81 -18.43
N ARG A 253 3.19 -12.82 -17.75
CA ARG A 253 2.48 -14.02 -17.28
C ARG A 253 2.99 -14.43 -15.91
N MET A 254 2.09 -14.74 -15.00
CA MET A 254 2.37 -15.36 -13.71
C MET A 254 1.77 -16.76 -13.71
N ILE A 255 2.61 -17.79 -13.65
CA ILE A 255 2.17 -19.16 -13.51
C ILE A 255 1.63 -19.37 -12.10
N TYR A 256 0.48 -20.01 -11.96
CA TYR A 256 -0.04 -20.49 -10.69
C TYR A 256 -0.20 -22.02 -10.69
N LEU A 257 -0.13 -22.59 -9.52
CA LEU A 257 -0.25 -24.03 -9.32
C LEU A 257 -1.69 -24.38 -8.90
N VAL A 258 -2.07 -25.62 -9.12
CA VAL A 258 -3.29 -26.17 -8.53
C VAL A 258 -3.06 -26.28 -7.01
N ASP A 259 -4.04 -25.82 -6.22
CA ASP A 259 -3.95 -25.79 -4.75
C ASP A 259 -3.53 -27.16 -4.19
N GLY A 260 -2.46 -27.15 -3.38
CA GLY A 260 -1.92 -28.35 -2.73
C GLY A 260 -1.09 -29.26 -3.63
N THR A 261 -0.80 -28.88 -4.86
CA THR A 261 -0.01 -29.67 -5.81
C THR A 261 1.20 -28.88 -6.37
N THR A 262 2.01 -29.57 -7.17
CA THR A 262 3.07 -28.96 -8.00
C THR A 262 2.65 -28.79 -9.45
N GLU A 263 1.40 -29.14 -9.80
CA GLU A 263 0.89 -29.06 -11.16
C GLU A 263 0.53 -27.64 -11.53
N THR A 264 0.79 -27.25 -12.78
CA THR A 264 0.42 -25.95 -13.30
C THR A 264 -1.09 -25.85 -13.48
N GLY A 265 -1.73 -24.94 -12.75
CA GLY A 265 -3.16 -24.63 -12.91
C GLY A 265 -3.46 -23.70 -14.09
N GLY A 266 -2.45 -23.01 -14.59
CA GLY A 266 -2.55 -22.06 -15.67
C GLY A 266 -1.67 -20.82 -15.47
N PHE A 267 -2.10 -19.70 -16.02
CA PHE A 267 -1.39 -18.44 -15.83
C PHE A 267 -2.35 -17.26 -15.68
N ALA A 268 -1.90 -16.23 -14.96
CA ALA A 268 -2.53 -14.93 -14.87
C ALA A 268 -1.75 -13.93 -15.72
N PRO A 269 -2.37 -13.26 -16.72
CA PRO A 269 -1.68 -12.30 -17.58
C PRO A 269 -1.46 -10.97 -16.84
N TYR A 270 -0.44 -10.23 -17.27
CA TYR A 270 -0.15 -8.87 -16.82
C TYR A 270 -0.03 -8.69 -15.30
N ALA A 271 0.63 -9.64 -14.64
CA ALA A 271 0.73 -9.65 -13.20
C ALA A 271 1.68 -8.57 -12.66
N SER A 272 1.19 -7.75 -11.75
CA SER A 272 1.92 -6.68 -11.07
C SER A 272 1.97 -6.96 -9.58
N ARG A 273 3.14 -7.35 -9.04
CA ARG A 273 3.32 -7.68 -7.63
C ARG A 273 3.45 -6.42 -6.79
N PHE A 274 2.64 -6.30 -5.75
CA PHE A 274 2.70 -5.19 -4.80
C PHE A 274 3.10 -5.62 -3.37
N THR A 275 2.81 -6.86 -3.00
CA THR A 275 3.23 -7.43 -1.71
C THR A 275 3.58 -8.91 -1.89
N ASN A 276 3.95 -9.62 -0.87
CA ASN A 276 4.34 -11.04 -0.81
C ASN A 276 3.89 -11.88 -2.03
N GLY A 277 2.77 -12.59 -1.90
CA GLY A 277 2.07 -13.28 -3.00
C GLY A 277 0.94 -12.45 -3.64
N GLY A 278 0.81 -11.16 -3.28
CA GLY A 278 -0.24 -10.27 -3.77
C GLY A 278 0.09 -9.66 -5.13
N TYR A 279 -0.76 -9.91 -6.11
CA TYR A 279 -0.63 -9.42 -7.48
C TYR A 279 -1.94 -8.79 -7.96
N ILE A 280 -1.83 -7.71 -8.71
CA ILE A 280 -2.89 -7.28 -9.63
C ILE A 280 -2.61 -7.99 -10.95
N HIS A 281 -3.62 -8.65 -11.51
CA HIS A 281 -3.46 -9.41 -12.74
C HIS A 281 -4.77 -9.48 -13.52
N GLY A 282 -4.68 -9.79 -14.80
CA GLY A 282 -5.85 -10.07 -15.64
C GLY A 282 -6.52 -11.40 -15.27
N VAL A 283 -7.64 -11.69 -15.91
CA VAL A 283 -8.40 -12.92 -15.67
C VAL A 283 -7.50 -14.15 -15.87
N PRO A 284 -7.42 -15.06 -14.88
CA PRO A 284 -6.62 -16.27 -15.02
C PRO A 284 -7.08 -17.15 -16.17
N VAL A 285 -6.12 -17.70 -16.90
CA VAL A 285 -6.33 -18.67 -17.97
C VAL A 285 -5.89 -20.03 -17.45
N ASN A 286 -6.83 -20.96 -17.40
CA ASN A 286 -6.54 -22.33 -16.96
C ASN A 286 -5.65 -23.07 -17.96
N ALA A 287 -4.81 -23.98 -17.45
CA ALA A 287 -4.10 -24.91 -18.30
C ALA A 287 -5.09 -25.83 -19.01
N PRO A 288 -4.85 -26.21 -20.27
CA PRO A 288 -5.64 -27.27 -20.93
C PRO A 288 -5.59 -28.53 -20.07
N ARG A 289 -6.73 -29.13 -19.84
CA ARG A 289 -6.84 -30.46 -19.19
C ARG A 289 -6.57 -31.55 -20.19
#